data_079260c33299b8b6cc7a8fb58a9789fb
#
_entry.id   079260c33299b8b6cc7a8fb58a9789fb
#
_cell.length_a   1.000
_cell.length_b   1.000
_cell.length_c   1.000
_cell.angle_alpha   90.00
_cell.angle_beta   90.00
_cell.angle_gamma   90.00
#
_symmetry.space_group_name_H-M   'P 1'
#
loop_
_entity.id
_entity.type
_entity.pdbx_description
1 polymer ?
#
loop_
_entity_poly.entity_id
_entity_poly.type
_entity_poly.pdbx_seq_one_letter_code
_entity_poly.pdbx_strand_id
1 'polypeptide(L)'
;MKLLRFFLIVIILFTLSSVNAEENDKRNKITKNLRCLICQGQSVYDSDSEFANSLKIVVDKKLKEGLSEDQIYEYFKTKYGEWILYDPGLNKNTYILWLLPILIFLIGGAIIYKSFIVKK
;
A
#
# COMPACT_ATOMS: atom_id res chain seq x y z
N MET A 1 -25.09 -15.81 40.35
CA MET A 1 -23.63 -16.03 40.23
C MET A 1 -23.25 -16.90 39.03
N LYS A 2 -23.98 -17.94 38.69
CA LYS A 2 -23.66 -18.79 37.50
C LYS A 2 -23.91 -18.06 36.18
N LEU A 3 -24.96 -17.27 36.07
CA LEU A 3 -25.28 -16.45 34.89
C LEU A 3 -24.20 -15.36 34.63
N LEU A 4 -23.71 -14.73 35.70
CA LEU A 4 -22.64 -13.71 35.56
C LEU A 4 -21.32 -14.30 35.07
N ARG A 5 -20.95 -15.51 35.54
CA ARG A 5 -19.78 -16.24 35.09
C ARG A 5 -19.89 -16.65 33.62
N PHE A 6 -21.09 -17.11 33.22
CA PHE A 6 -21.35 -17.45 31.83
C PHE A 6 -21.21 -16.23 30.89
N PHE A 7 -21.74 -15.08 31.34
CA PHE A 7 -21.63 -13.82 30.58
C PHE A 7 -20.18 -13.32 30.45
N LEU A 8 -19.40 -13.45 31.53
CA LEU A 8 -17.97 -13.13 31.51
C LEU A 8 -17.18 -14.03 30.54
N ILE A 9 -17.48 -15.34 30.53
CA ILE A 9 -16.80 -16.27 29.60
C ILE A 9 -17.15 -15.94 28.14
N VAL A 10 -18.40 -15.61 27.86
CA VAL A 10 -18.84 -15.21 26.50
C VAL A 10 -18.17 -13.92 26.05
N ILE A 11 -18.03 -12.93 26.94
CA ILE A 11 -17.33 -11.67 26.63
C ILE A 11 -15.84 -11.93 26.35
N ILE A 12 -15.18 -12.78 27.14
CA ILE A 12 -13.76 -13.13 26.93
C ILE A 12 -13.58 -13.87 25.61
N LEU A 13 -14.45 -14.81 25.27
CA LEU A 13 -14.41 -15.51 23.99
C LEU A 13 -14.63 -14.56 22.80
N PHE A 14 -15.51 -13.58 22.95
CA PHE A 14 -15.79 -12.60 21.89
C PHE A 14 -14.62 -11.64 21.65
N THR A 15 -13.90 -11.25 22.72
CA THR A 15 -12.72 -10.38 22.60
C THR A 15 -11.51 -11.10 21.98
N LEU A 16 -11.33 -12.40 22.23
CA LEU A 16 -10.24 -13.18 21.62
C LEU A 16 -10.41 -13.35 20.11
N SER A 17 -11.64 -13.36 19.59
CA SER A 17 -11.88 -13.53 18.14
C SER A 17 -11.51 -12.28 17.32
N SER A 18 -11.48 -11.10 17.93
CA SER A 18 -11.22 -9.84 17.21
C SER A 18 -9.75 -9.63 16.83
N VAL A 19 -8.82 -10.20 17.58
CA VAL A 19 -7.37 -9.97 17.38
C VAL A 19 -6.86 -10.63 16.10
N ASN A 20 -7.35 -11.81 15.75
CA ASN A 20 -6.92 -12.52 14.54
C ASN A 20 -7.44 -11.89 13.23
N ALA A 21 -8.59 -11.22 13.28
CA ALA A 21 -9.17 -10.57 12.12
C ALA A 21 -8.36 -9.33 11.69
N GLU A 22 -7.85 -8.55 12.64
CA GLU A 22 -7.07 -7.34 12.37
C GLU A 22 -5.70 -7.66 11.76
N GLU A 23 -5.01 -8.70 12.23
CA GLU A 23 -3.70 -9.12 11.68
C GLU A 23 -3.84 -9.61 10.23
N ASN A 24 -4.87 -10.40 9.93
CA ASN A 24 -5.14 -10.86 8.57
C ASN A 24 -5.49 -9.71 7.62
N ASP A 25 -6.22 -8.71 8.09
CA ASP A 25 -6.58 -7.55 7.26
C ASP A 25 -5.35 -6.70 6.91
N LYS A 26 -4.48 -6.43 7.87
CA LYS A 26 -3.18 -5.76 7.64
C LYS A 26 -2.30 -6.53 6.67
N ARG A 27 -2.18 -7.85 6.86
CA ARG A 27 -1.44 -8.71 5.94
C ARG A 27 -1.97 -8.61 4.50
N ASN A 28 -3.28 -8.74 4.34
CA ASN A 28 -3.94 -8.68 3.04
C ASN A 28 -3.73 -7.31 2.38
N LYS A 29 -3.83 -6.23 3.13
CA LYS A 29 -3.59 -4.87 2.66
C LYS A 29 -2.15 -4.70 2.17
N ILE A 30 -1.18 -5.13 2.95
CA ILE A 30 0.25 -5.05 2.59
C ILE A 30 0.53 -5.88 1.34
N THR A 31 0.08 -7.14 1.28
CA THR A 31 0.34 -8.03 0.15
C THR A 31 -0.35 -7.60 -1.15
N LYS A 32 -1.51 -6.92 -1.07
CA LYS A 32 -2.18 -6.30 -2.23
C LYS A 32 -1.38 -5.13 -2.79
N ASN A 33 -0.69 -4.39 -1.94
CA ASN A 33 0.13 -3.24 -2.32
C ASN A 33 1.54 -3.63 -2.80
N LEU A 34 1.96 -4.88 -2.54
CA LEU A 34 3.23 -5.41 -3.02
C LEU A 34 3.06 -6.04 -4.41
N ARG A 35 3.93 -5.64 -5.32
CA ARG A 35 3.98 -6.15 -6.68
C ARG A 35 4.82 -7.43 -6.75
N CYS A 36 4.28 -8.47 -7.36
CA CYS A 36 5.06 -9.66 -7.68
C CYS A 36 5.90 -9.39 -8.93
N LEU A 37 7.21 -9.25 -8.78
CA LEU A 37 8.12 -8.84 -9.86
C LEU A 37 8.25 -9.86 -11.00
N ILE A 38 7.97 -11.14 -10.74
CA ILE A 38 8.07 -12.22 -11.72
C ILE A 38 6.71 -12.74 -12.22
N CYS A 39 5.60 -12.16 -11.73
CA CYS A 39 4.24 -12.64 -11.99
C CYS A 39 3.46 -11.74 -12.95
N GLN A 40 4.11 -11.16 -13.94
CA GLN A 40 3.47 -10.32 -14.97
C GLN A 40 2.64 -9.13 -14.42
N GLY A 41 3.07 -8.54 -13.31
CA GLY A 41 2.43 -7.37 -12.72
C GLY A 41 1.27 -7.67 -11.77
N GLN A 42 1.03 -8.93 -11.40
CA GLN A 42 0.07 -9.28 -10.36
C GLN A 42 0.54 -8.84 -8.97
N SER A 43 -0.42 -8.65 -8.06
CA SER A 43 -0.08 -8.42 -6.65
C SER A 43 0.47 -9.70 -6.00
N VAL A 44 1.25 -9.52 -4.94
CA VAL A 44 1.69 -10.66 -4.11
C VAL A 44 0.49 -11.40 -3.51
N TYR A 45 -0.60 -10.68 -3.23
CA TYR A 45 -1.82 -11.27 -2.70
C TYR A 45 -2.47 -12.26 -3.68
N ASP A 46 -2.60 -11.86 -4.97
CA ASP A 46 -3.31 -12.62 -5.99
C ASP A 46 -2.44 -13.70 -6.65
N SER A 47 -1.14 -13.69 -6.40
CA SER A 47 -0.19 -14.63 -7.00
C SER A 47 0.09 -15.82 -6.07
N ASP A 48 0.09 -17.01 -6.64
CA ASP A 48 0.47 -18.27 -5.98
C ASP A 48 1.89 -18.74 -6.35
N SER A 49 2.69 -17.89 -6.99
CA SER A 49 4.07 -18.21 -7.31
C SER A 49 4.91 -18.44 -6.04
N GLU A 50 5.95 -19.24 -6.15
CA GLU A 50 6.89 -19.50 -5.06
C GLU A 50 7.49 -18.19 -4.51
N PHE A 51 7.79 -17.25 -5.39
CA PHE A 51 8.28 -15.93 -5.00
C PHE A 51 7.24 -15.13 -4.20
N ALA A 52 5.98 -15.08 -4.66
CA ALA A 52 4.91 -14.40 -3.94
C ALA A 52 4.66 -15.03 -2.56
N ASN A 53 4.68 -16.36 -2.47
CA ASN A 53 4.52 -17.07 -1.21
C ASN A 53 5.67 -16.78 -0.24
N SER A 54 6.89 -16.66 -0.74
CA SER A 54 8.05 -16.25 0.08
C SER A 54 7.87 -14.85 0.63
N LEU A 55 7.36 -13.90 -0.17
CA LEU A 55 7.07 -12.55 0.29
C LEU A 55 5.94 -12.51 1.33
N LYS A 56 4.88 -13.31 1.14
CA LYS A 56 3.80 -13.45 2.14
C LYS A 56 4.34 -13.90 3.50
N ILE A 57 5.23 -14.87 3.51
CA ILE A 57 5.88 -15.37 4.74
C ILE A 57 6.72 -14.27 5.41
N VAL A 58 7.46 -13.48 4.63
CA VAL A 58 8.24 -12.36 5.16
C VAL A 58 7.35 -11.28 5.76
N VAL A 59 6.22 -10.94 5.11
CA VAL A 59 5.23 -10.01 5.64
C VAL A 59 4.69 -10.50 6.97
N ASP A 60 4.28 -11.77 7.07
CA ASP A 60 3.78 -12.38 8.31
C ASP A 60 4.82 -12.30 9.43
N LYS A 61 6.07 -12.60 9.11
CA LYS A 61 7.17 -12.52 10.08
C LYS A 61 7.35 -11.08 10.59
N LYS A 62 7.32 -10.09 9.70
CA LYS A 62 7.50 -8.69 10.06
C LYS A 62 6.33 -8.13 10.87
N LEU A 63 5.10 -8.55 10.59
CA LEU A 63 3.92 -8.22 11.39
C LEU A 63 4.03 -8.81 12.81
N LYS A 64 4.48 -10.06 12.95
CA LYS A 64 4.73 -10.69 14.25
C LYS A 64 5.87 -10.03 15.04
N GLU A 65 6.84 -9.43 14.36
CA GLU A 65 7.89 -8.62 14.97
C GLU A 65 7.36 -7.25 15.46
N GLY A 66 6.09 -6.93 15.19
CA GLY A 66 5.44 -5.69 15.62
C GLY A 66 5.76 -4.47 14.75
N LEU A 67 6.29 -4.65 13.53
CA LEU A 67 6.55 -3.55 12.63
C LEU A 67 5.24 -2.97 12.09
N SER A 68 5.23 -1.63 11.91
CA SER A 68 4.14 -0.94 11.26
C SER A 68 4.13 -1.21 9.74
N GLU A 69 2.99 -0.95 9.10
CA GLU A 69 2.81 -1.09 7.65
C GLU A 69 3.89 -0.31 6.87
N ASP A 70 4.15 0.95 7.25
CA ASP A 70 5.14 1.80 6.61
C ASP A 70 6.57 1.26 6.74
N GLN A 71 6.92 0.70 7.90
CA GLN A 71 8.22 0.08 8.13
C GLN A 71 8.41 -1.17 7.28
N ILE A 72 7.35 -1.93 7.05
CA ILE A 72 7.36 -3.10 6.18
C ILE A 72 7.56 -2.67 4.72
N TYR A 73 6.87 -1.62 4.27
CA TYR A 73 7.08 -1.09 2.92
C TYR A 73 8.50 -0.55 2.73
N GLU A 74 9.06 0.17 3.69
CA GLU A 74 10.46 0.62 3.64
C GLU A 74 11.45 -0.55 3.58
N TYR A 75 11.22 -1.61 4.33
CA TYR A 75 12.03 -2.82 4.26
C TYR A 75 12.03 -3.42 2.84
N PHE A 76 10.85 -3.53 2.20
CA PHE A 76 10.75 -4.07 0.85
C PHE A 76 11.36 -3.14 -0.20
N LYS A 77 11.18 -1.82 -0.06
CA LYS A 77 11.82 -0.82 -0.93
C LYS A 77 13.33 -0.91 -0.87
N THR A 78 13.90 -1.03 0.33
CA THR A 78 15.35 -1.12 0.51
C THR A 78 15.91 -2.39 -0.11
N LYS A 79 15.16 -3.49 -0.07
CA LYS A 79 15.62 -4.80 -0.55
C LYS A 79 15.40 -5.02 -2.04
N TYR A 80 14.29 -4.56 -2.59
CA TYR A 80 13.84 -4.83 -3.97
C TYR A 80 13.71 -3.57 -4.84
N GLY A 81 13.85 -2.39 -4.26
CA GLY A 81 13.66 -1.12 -4.93
C GLY A 81 12.20 -0.62 -4.87
N GLU A 82 12.00 0.63 -5.31
CA GLU A 82 10.68 1.29 -5.28
C GLU A 82 9.63 0.60 -6.17
N TRP A 83 10.08 -0.16 -7.16
CA TRP A 83 9.21 -0.88 -8.10
C TRP A 83 8.35 -1.98 -7.48
N ILE A 84 8.67 -2.40 -6.25
CA ILE A 84 7.92 -3.43 -5.55
C ILE A 84 6.56 -2.95 -5.06
N LEU A 85 6.35 -1.64 -4.94
CA LEU A 85 5.08 -1.05 -4.53
C LEU A 85 4.26 -0.61 -5.73
N TYR A 86 2.93 -0.80 -5.64
CA TYR A 86 1.99 -0.24 -6.62
C TYR A 86 1.80 1.25 -6.42
N ASP A 87 1.83 1.73 -5.16
CA ASP A 87 1.70 3.13 -4.83
C ASP A 87 3.10 3.77 -4.75
N PRO A 88 3.52 4.50 -5.80
CA PRO A 88 4.77 5.24 -5.76
C PRO A 88 4.60 6.40 -4.79
N GLY A 89 5.25 6.32 -3.63
CA GLY A 89 5.32 7.43 -2.70
C GLY A 89 5.72 8.72 -3.43
N LEU A 90 5.17 9.85 -3.01
CA LEU A 90 5.53 11.18 -3.51
C LEU A 90 6.99 11.50 -3.14
N ASN A 91 7.92 11.04 -3.95
CA ASN A 91 9.34 11.31 -3.82
C ASN A 91 9.70 12.62 -4.52
N LYS A 92 10.76 13.29 -4.07
CA LYS A 92 11.27 14.52 -4.68
C LYS A 92 11.49 14.41 -6.19
N ASN A 93 11.82 13.23 -6.70
CA ASN A 93 12.02 12.98 -8.12
C ASN A 93 10.70 12.84 -8.89
N THR A 94 9.62 12.48 -8.22
CA THR A 94 8.28 12.30 -8.82
C THR A 94 7.52 13.61 -8.92
N TYR A 95 7.89 14.63 -8.14
CA TYR A 95 7.28 15.97 -8.20
C TYR A 95 7.37 16.61 -9.59
N ILE A 96 8.48 16.42 -10.28
CA ILE A 96 8.71 16.94 -11.64
C ILE A 96 7.70 16.36 -12.62
N LEU A 97 7.39 15.06 -12.50
CA LEU A 97 6.43 14.37 -13.37
C LEU A 97 5.00 14.92 -13.21
N TRP A 98 4.63 15.32 -12.00
CA TRP A 98 3.32 15.89 -11.71
C TRP A 98 3.23 17.37 -12.06
N LEU A 99 4.33 18.10 -11.91
CA LEU A 99 4.39 19.54 -12.19
C LEU A 99 4.44 19.83 -13.69
N LEU A 100 5.08 18.95 -14.48
CA LEU A 100 5.32 19.13 -15.91
C LEU A 100 4.03 19.31 -16.73
N PRO A 101 2.98 18.48 -16.59
CA PRO A 101 1.73 18.67 -17.33
C PRO A 101 1.01 19.98 -16.97
N ILE A 102 1.06 20.40 -15.72
CA ILE A 102 0.47 21.66 -15.26
C ILE A 102 1.20 22.84 -15.90
N LEU A 103 2.53 22.79 -15.96
CA LEU A 103 3.38 23.81 -16.54
C LEU A 103 3.14 23.96 -18.05
N ILE A 104 3.03 22.83 -18.76
CA ILE A 104 2.71 22.82 -20.20
C ILE A 104 1.31 23.42 -20.44
N PHE A 105 0.33 23.08 -19.61
CA PHE A 105 -1.03 23.60 -19.71
C PHE A 105 -1.08 25.12 -19.48
N LEU A 106 -0.36 25.64 -18.50
CA LEU A 106 -0.26 27.07 -18.22
C LEU A 106 0.43 27.84 -19.36
N ILE A 107 1.54 27.32 -19.88
CA ILE A 107 2.26 27.95 -21.00
C ILE A 107 1.41 27.91 -22.27
N GLY A 108 0.81 26.78 -22.61
CA GLY A 108 -0.07 26.63 -23.76
C GLY A 108 -1.29 27.56 -23.67
N GLY A 109 -1.93 27.64 -22.51
CA GLY A 109 -3.04 28.55 -22.25
C GLY A 109 -2.64 30.01 -22.38
N ALA A 110 -1.47 30.40 -21.88
CA ALA A 110 -0.98 31.78 -22.02
C ALA A 110 -0.69 32.17 -23.48
N ILE A 111 -0.13 31.24 -24.27
CA ILE A 111 0.15 31.47 -25.70
C ILE A 111 -1.18 31.66 -26.46
N ILE A 112 -2.17 30.78 -26.23
CA ILE A 112 -3.48 30.87 -26.87
C ILE A 112 -4.17 32.17 -26.47
N TYR A 113 -4.18 32.49 -25.18
CA TYR A 113 -4.77 33.75 -24.68
C TYR A 113 -4.16 34.98 -25.32
N LYS A 114 -2.82 35.03 -25.39
CA LYS A 114 -2.10 36.12 -26.07
C LYS A 114 -2.41 36.20 -27.56
N SER A 115 -2.51 35.05 -28.24
CA SER A 115 -2.86 34.98 -29.66
C SER A 115 -4.27 35.51 -29.97
N PHE A 116 -5.23 35.23 -29.09
CA PHE A 116 -6.61 35.74 -29.25
C PHE A 116 -6.74 37.22 -28.97
N ILE A 117 -6.01 37.77 -27.99
CA ILE A 117 -6.10 39.21 -27.64
C ILE A 117 -5.32 40.05 -28.60
N VAL A 118 -4.17 39.63 -29.09
CA VAL A 118 -3.32 40.42 -30.02
C VAL A 118 -3.89 40.46 -31.46
N LYS A 119 -4.79 39.51 -31.81
CA LYS A 119 -5.45 39.49 -33.13
C LYS A 119 -6.75 40.30 -33.19
N LYS A 120 -7.16 40.94 -32.11
CA LYS A 120 -8.31 41.83 -32.06
C LYS A 120 -7.86 43.30 -32.04
#